data_deb35b7a860b23dea04cd05a17928a59
#
_entry.id   deb35b7a860b23dea04cd05a17928a59
#
_cell.length_a   1.000
_cell.length_b   1.000
_cell.length_c   1.000
_cell.angle_alpha   90.00
_cell.angle_beta   90.00
_cell.angle_gamma   90.00
#
_symmetry.space_group_name_H-M   'P 1'
#
loop_
_entity.id
_entity.type
_entity.pdbx_description
1 polymer ?
#
loop_
_entity_poly.entity_id
_entity_poly.type
_entity_poly.pdbx_seq_one_letter_code
_entity_poly.pdbx_strand_id
1 'polypeptide(L)'
;MRKFLSSVLWALLFCCCCRTSQAEIFTSISQMTDLIYTEKELVQSLRDYIKAEESKLAAVKSWANKLDAVTKVSTSDPEGYLAHPVNAYKLVKRLNTEWSELETLVLQNPSDGFISNMSTHRQYFPDEEDETGAAKALMRLQDTYQLDSEAFSRGKLPGMHSQALLTVDDCFDMGKTAYNEADYYHAVLWLQQALKQLDTGEEAEVPKSDILDYLSYSVYQMGDLPRAIELTRRLVAIDSSHERAGGNLRYFERLLTKQLNEMNQEYQPASEEPIQLGTYSRPKDHLPEREAYESLCRGEGLQLNDVRRSRLFCRYQDGNRNPRLLLKPMKEEDEWDSPHIVRYLEMLSDEEIEKIKELARPRLARATVRDPKTGVLTTANYRVSKSAWLEGEEDPIIERVNQRIQDITGLTVDTAELLQVANYGVGGQYEPHFDFSRRPNDSNLKVDGNRLATFLNYVSTCVCEYAAISPYSFIL
;
A
#
# COMPACT_ATOMS: atom_id res chain seq x y z
N MET A 1 -15.29 22.70 41.30
CA MET A 1 -14.33 21.61 41.09
C MET A 1 -14.88 20.43 40.25
N ARG A 2 -16.08 19.86 40.53
CA ARG A 2 -16.61 18.73 39.71
C ARG A 2 -16.87 19.07 38.22
N LYS A 3 -17.30 20.27 37.87
CA LYS A 3 -17.51 20.66 36.45
C LYS A 3 -16.21 20.89 35.68
N PHE A 4 -15.14 21.30 36.36
CA PHE A 4 -13.81 21.49 35.73
C PHE A 4 -13.13 20.15 35.44
N LEU A 5 -13.26 19.17 36.36
CA LEU A 5 -12.73 17.80 36.10
C LEU A 5 -13.47 17.09 34.96
N SER A 6 -14.79 17.32 34.84
CA SER A 6 -15.57 16.75 33.72
C SER A 6 -15.14 17.33 32.37
N SER A 7 -14.89 18.62 32.28
CA SER A 7 -14.44 19.27 31.04
C SER A 7 -13.02 18.87 30.63
N VAL A 8 -12.12 18.67 31.59
CA VAL A 8 -10.76 18.19 31.32
C VAL A 8 -10.78 16.70 30.92
N LEU A 9 -11.64 15.88 31.52
CA LEU A 9 -11.81 14.46 31.13
C LEU A 9 -12.43 14.34 29.73
N TRP A 10 -13.38 15.20 29.35
CA TRP A 10 -13.94 15.27 28.01
C TRP A 10 -12.91 15.78 26.99
N ALA A 11 -12.07 16.75 27.33
CA ALA A 11 -10.99 17.23 26.46
C ALA A 11 -9.89 16.17 26.28
N LEU A 12 -9.55 15.42 27.32
CA LEU A 12 -8.61 14.28 27.22
C LEU A 12 -9.18 13.09 26.45
N LEU A 13 -10.47 12.79 26.61
CA LEU A 13 -11.17 11.79 25.79
C LEU A 13 -11.30 12.24 24.33
N PHE A 14 -11.54 13.52 24.07
CA PHE A 14 -11.56 14.06 22.70
C PHE A 14 -10.17 14.10 22.06
N CYS A 15 -9.11 14.35 22.83
CA CYS A 15 -7.73 14.30 22.36
C CYS A 15 -7.24 12.85 22.10
N CYS A 16 -7.78 11.85 22.82
CA CYS A 16 -7.53 10.43 22.55
C CYS A 16 -8.32 9.89 21.34
N CYS A 17 -9.45 10.53 20.97
CA CYS A 17 -10.23 10.15 19.79
C CYS A 17 -9.80 10.86 18.50
N CYS A 18 -8.97 11.90 18.59
CA CYS A 18 -8.30 12.52 17.45
C CYS A 18 -6.91 11.91 17.20
N ARG A 19 -6.78 10.57 17.22
CA ARG A 19 -5.86 9.95 16.28
C ARG A 19 -6.48 10.20 14.91
N THR A 20 -6.05 11.26 14.25
CA THR A 20 -6.17 11.34 12.79
C THR A 20 -5.50 10.07 12.30
N SER A 21 -6.30 9.13 11.87
CA SER A 21 -5.82 7.92 11.24
C SER A 21 -4.96 8.37 10.05
N GLN A 22 -3.64 8.44 10.26
CA GLN A 22 -2.66 8.54 9.17
C GLN A 22 -2.54 7.19 8.44
N ALA A 23 -3.29 6.19 8.90
CA ALA A 23 -3.41 4.87 8.35
C ALA A 23 -3.73 4.92 6.83
N GLU A 24 -3.35 3.85 6.15
CA GLU A 24 -3.57 3.63 4.73
C GLU A 24 -2.71 4.53 3.81
N ILE A 25 -1.41 4.63 4.11
CA ILE A 25 -0.41 5.32 3.27
C ILE A 25 -0.36 4.68 1.87
N PHE A 26 -0.50 3.35 1.80
CA PHE A 26 -0.52 2.59 0.55
C PHE A 26 -1.59 3.07 -0.44
N THR A 27 -2.64 3.73 0.04
CA THR A 27 -3.73 4.26 -0.80
C THR A 27 -3.38 5.55 -1.54
N SER A 28 -2.15 6.07 -1.39
CA SER A 28 -1.69 7.33 -1.97
C SER A 28 -0.27 7.21 -2.51
N ILE A 29 -0.10 7.24 -3.83
CA ILE A 29 1.23 7.20 -4.47
C ILE A 29 2.09 8.40 -4.03
N SER A 30 1.50 9.54 -3.75
CA SER A 30 2.21 10.73 -3.27
C SER A 30 2.87 10.48 -1.93
N GLN A 31 2.14 9.88 -0.97
CA GLN A 31 2.69 9.56 0.35
C GLN A 31 3.71 8.42 0.30
N MET A 32 3.49 7.41 -0.54
CA MET A 32 4.50 6.37 -0.78
C MET A 32 5.80 6.95 -1.36
N THR A 33 5.70 7.96 -2.23
CA THR A 33 6.88 8.67 -2.73
C THR A 33 7.63 9.40 -1.61
N ASP A 34 6.92 10.01 -0.67
CA ASP A 34 7.52 10.67 0.49
C ASP A 34 8.27 9.66 1.39
N LEU A 35 7.75 8.43 1.54
CA LEU A 35 8.45 7.36 2.27
C LEU A 35 9.79 6.96 1.63
N ILE A 36 9.87 6.93 0.29
CA ILE A 36 11.15 6.64 -0.41
C ILE A 36 12.22 7.66 -0.04
N TYR A 37 11.87 8.94 0.04
CA TYR A 37 12.81 9.99 0.43
C TYR A 37 13.15 9.90 1.92
N THR A 38 12.19 9.58 2.78
CA THR A 38 12.41 9.32 4.21
C THR A 38 13.39 8.16 4.42
N GLU A 39 13.19 7.05 3.72
CA GLU A 39 14.12 5.90 3.77
C GLU A 39 15.53 6.30 3.33
N LYS A 40 15.66 7.08 2.26
CA LYS A 40 16.96 7.61 1.81
C LYS A 40 17.67 8.42 2.89
N GLU A 41 16.95 9.27 3.62
CA GLU A 41 17.50 10.06 4.73
C GLU A 41 17.92 9.17 5.90
N LEU A 42 17.12 8.15 6.23
CA LEU A 42 17.46 7.18 7.28
C LEU A 42 18.70 6.36 6.91
N VAL A 43 18.84 5.93 5.68
CA VAL A 43 20.03 5.21 5.18
C VAL A 43 21.28 6.12 5.31
N GLN A 44 21.16 7.41 5.00
CA GLN A 44 22.29 8.34 5.19
C GLN A 44 22.64 8.48 6.67
N SER A 45 21.65 8.65 7.54
CA SER A 45 21.83 8.73 8.99
C SER A 45 22.48 7.47 9.58
N LEU A 46 22.10 6.28 9.05
CA LEU A 46 22.71 5.01 9.42
C LEU A 46 24.20 4.95 9.02
N ARG A 47 24.56 5.44 7.84
CA ARG A 47 25.97 5.53 7.39
C ARG A 47 26.79 6.47 8.27
N ASP A 48 26.21 7.58 8.67
CA ASP A 48 26.88 8.55 9.56
C ASP A 48 27.09 7.94 10.95
N TYR A 49 26.13 7.18 11.46
CA TYR A 49 26.29 6.38 12.69
C TYR A 49 27.44 5.37 12.57
N ILE A 50 27.47 4.55 11.51
CA ILE A 50 28.53 3.57 11.26
C ILE A 50 29.90 4.26 11.27
N LYS A 51 30.05 5.37 10.56
CA LYS A 51 31.30 6.14 10.51
C LYS A 51 31.71 6.67 11.88
N ALA A 52 30.77 7.11 12.69
CA ALA A 52 31.02 7.56 14.06
C ALA A 52 31.51 6.41 14.97
N GLU A 53 30.87 5.21 14.87
CA GLU A 53 31.30 4.02 15.60
C GLU A 53 32.71 3.56 15.17
N GLU A 54 33.00 3.53 13.88
CA GLU A 54 34.30 3.17 13.34
C GLU A 54 35.40 4.15 13.86
N SER A 55 35.09 5.46 13.88
CA SER A 55 35.97 6.49 14.38
C SER A 55 36.26 6.32 15.89
N LYS A 56 35.19 6.07 16.68
CA LYS A 56 35.32 5.78 18.11
C LYS A 56 36.16 4.52 18.33
N LEU A 57 35.89 3.45 17.61
CA LEU A 57 36.61 2.19 17.73
C LEU A 57 38.09 2.36 17.34
N ALA A 58 38.41 3.15 16.31
CA ALA A 58 39.75 3.43 15.90
C ALA A 58 40.52 4.24 16.99
N ALA A 59 39.87 5.23 17.62
CA ALA A 59 40.44 5.99 18.73
C ALA A 59 40.70 5.08 19.94
N VAL A 60 39.78 4.21 20.33
CA VAL A 60 39.96 3.26 21.44
C VAL A 60 41.09 2.26 21.13
N LYS A 61 41.20 1.75 19.91
CA LYS A 61 42.33 0.90 19.48
C LYS A 61 43.67 1.63 19.57
N SER A 62 43.73 2.91 19.19
CA SER A 62 44.93 3.74 19.31
C SER A 62 45.36 3.88 20.77
N TRP A 63 44.41 4.14 21.68
CA TRP A 63 44.67 4.19 23.13
C TRP A 63 45.17 2.84 23.66
N ALA A 64 44.55 1.72 23.30
CA ALA A 64 45.00 0.40 23.73
C ALA A 64 46.44 0.12 23.31
N ASN A 65 46.79 0.41 22.05
CA ASN A 65 48.15 0.21 21.56
C ASN A 65 49.18 1.10 22.29
N LYS A 66 48.82 2.37 22.55
CA LYS A 66 49.67 3.32 23.33
C LYS A 66 49.91 2.78 24.74
N LEU A 67 48.85 2.33 25.43
CA LEU A 67 48.93 1.83 26.79
C LEU A 67 49.72 0.52 26.87
N ASP A 68 49.46 -0.43 25.94
CA ASP A 68 50.15 -1.71 25.86
C ASP A 68 51.69 -1.53 25.70
N ALA A 69 52.10 -0.62 24.80
CA ALA A 69 53.49 -0.33 24.58
C ALA A 69 54.20 0.20 25.84
N VAL A 70 53.56 1.10 26.59
CA VAL A 70 54.10 1.63 27.86
C VAL A 70 54.09 0.57 28.96
N THR A 71 53.03 -0.25 29.04
CA THR A 71 52.89 -1.30 30.06
C THR A 71 53.97 -2.38 29.88
N LYS A 72 54.26 -2.81 28.66
CA LYS A 72 55.33 -3.76 28.36
C LYS A 72 56.70 -3.30 28.88
N VAL A 73 57.01 -2.02 28.72
CA VAL A 73 58.28 -1.44 29.21
C VAL A 73 58.28 -1.34 30.72
N SER A 74 57.20 -0.84 31.32
CA SER A 74 57.14 -0.64 32.78
C SER A 74 57.03 -1.93 33.59
N THR A 75 56.50 -3.04 33.00
CA THR A 75 56.40 -4.34 33.68
C THR A 75 57.63 -5.21 33.52
N SER A 76 58.54 -4.91 32.58
CA SER A 76 59.80 -5.65 32.42
C SER A 76 60.78 -5.43 33.57
N ASP A 77 60.86 -4.20 34.12
CA ASP A 77 61.62 -3.82 35.30
C ASP A 77 60.88 -2.68 36.02
N PRO A 78 59.95 -2.95 36.92
CA PRO A 78 59.13 -1.94 37.57
C PRO A 78 59.92 -0.98 38.47
N GLU A 79 60.90 -1.52 39.18
CA GLU A 79 61.70 -0.71 40.11
C GLU A 79 62.65 0.25 39.34
N GLY A 80 63.36 -0.26 38.34
CA GLY A 80 64.23 0.58 37.47
C GLY A 80 63.37 1.56 36.66
N TYR A 81 62.20 1.24 36.21
CA TYR A 81 61.32 2.18 35.53
C TYR A 81 60.88 3.33 36.44
N LEU A 82 60.50 3.04 37.70
CA LEU A 82 60.05 4.04 38.68
C LEU A 82 61.21 4.83 39.32
N ALA A 83 62.45 4.31 39.29
CA ALA A 83 63.61 5.02 39.73
C ALA A 83 63.84 6.35 38.97
N HIS A 84 63.28 6.45 37.76
CA HIS A 84 63.31 7.71 37.00
C HIS A 84 62.06 8.56 37.34
N PRO A 85 62.25 9.77 37.96
CA PRO A 85 61.16 10.63 38.46
C PRO A 85 60.14 11.01 37.42
N VAL A 86 60.56 11.19 36.14
CA VAL A 86 59.66 11.52 35.03
C VAL A 86 58.66 10.32 34.70
N ASN A 87 59.17 9.09 34.82
CA ASN A 87 58.32 7.91 34.57
C ASN A 87 57.29 7.76 35.70
N ALA A 88 57.68 7.98 36.95
CA ALA A 88 56.77 8.00 38.10
C ALA A 88 55.68 9.08 37.91
N TYR A 89 56.06 10.32 37.55
CA TYR A 89 55.10 11.39 37.25
C TYR A 89 54.14 11.01 36.11
N LYS A 90 54.68 10.48 34.99
CA LYS A 90 53.86 10.05 33.84
C LYS A 90 52.88 8.94 34.19
N LEU A 91 53.25 8.01 35.06
CA LEU A 91 52.36 6.96 35.54
C LEU A 91 51.18 7.57 36.33
N VAL A 92 51.46 8.46 37.27
CA VAL A 92 50.45 9.15 38.10
C VAL A 92 49.51 9.96 37.19
N LYS A 93 50.09 10.74 36.25
CA LYS A 93 49.29 11.51 35.29
C LYS A 93 48.37 10.62 34.42
N ARG A 94 48.89 9.50 33.90
CA ARG A 94 48.05 8.57 33.10
C ARG A 94 46.89 8.07 33.90
N LEU A 95 47.13 7.56 35.11
CA LEU A 95 46.07 6.99 35.94
C LEU A 95 45.03 8.03 36.42
N ASN A 96 45.49 9.26 36.66
CA ASN A 96 44.59 10.34 37.10
C ASN A 96 43.78 11.00 35.97
N THR A 97 44.43 11.24 34.81
CA THR A 97 43.84 12.08 33.74
C THR A 97 43.54 11.25 32.47
N GLU A 98 44.52 10.53 31.93
CA GLU A 98 44.43 9.92 30.61
C GLU A 98 43.40 8.73 30.62
N TRP A 99 43.30 7.98 31.72
CA TRP A 99 42.27 6.95 31.86
C TRP A 99 40.86 7.52 31.97
N SER A 100 40.63 8.67 32.56
CA SER A 100 39.36 9.37 32.60
C SER A 100 38.96 9.90 31.23
N GLU A 101 39.92 10.35 30.41
CA GLU A 101 39.69 10.73 29.02
C GLU A 101 39.25 9.50 28.19
N LEU A 102 39.95 8.37 28.41
CA LEU A 102 39.57 7.11 27.74
C LEU A 102 38.18 6.62 28.18
N GLU A 103 37.87 6.71 29.46
CA GLU A 103 36.52 6.36 29.98
C GLU A 103 35.47 7.23 29.33
N THR A 104 35.67 8.53 29.22
CA THR A 104 34.73 9.44 28.52
C THR A 104 34.54 9.05 27.05
N LEU A 105 35.64 8.71 26.36
CA LEU A 105 35.56 8.24 24.96
C LEU A 105 34.75 6.93 24.84
N VAL A 106 34.95 5.97 25.72
CA VAL A 106 34.25 4.69 25.74
C VAL A 106 32.78 4.88 26.04
N LEU A 107 32.41 5.80 26.92
CA LEU A 107 31.04 6.11 27.29
C LEU A 107 30.27 6.93 26.23
N GLN A 108 30.96 7.51 25.23
CA GLN A 108 30.25 8.17 24.13
C GLN A 108 29.30 7.19 23.44
N ASN A 109 28.08 7.66 23.13
CA ASN A 109 27.07 6.88 22.47
C ASN A 109 26.78 7.45 21.06
N PRO A 110 27.48 7.00 20.00
CA PRO A 110 27.29 7.50 18.65
C PRO A 110 25.91 7.23 18.07
N SER A 111 25.13 6.29 18.65
CA SER A 111 23.79 5.93 18.17
C SER A 111 22.73 7.01 18.40
N ASP A 112 22.96 7.95 19.32
CA ASP A 112 21.93 8.92 19.75
C ASP A 112 21.41 9.78 18.58
N GLY A 113 22.28 10.17 17.66
CA GLY A 113 21.91 10.93 16.47
C GLY A 113 20.98 10.12 15.53
N PHE A 114 21.35 8.87 15.27
CA PHE A 114 20.55 7.96 14.42
C PHE A 114 19.19 7.66 15.07
N ILE A 115 19.18 7.31 16.36
CA ILE A 115 17.94 7.00 17.10
C ILE A 115 17.00 8.21 17.16
N SER A 116 17.56 9.42 17.38
CA SER A 116 16.76 10.65 17.36
C SER A 116 16.14 10.91 16.00
N ASN A 117 16.90 10.76 14.91
CA ASN A 117 16.39 10.91 13.55
C ASN A 117 15.31 9.86 13.23
N MET A 118 15.57 8.59 13.53
CA MET A 118 14.60 7.52 13.34
C MET A 118 13.31 7.76 14.13
N SER A 119 13.40 8.25 15.37
CA SER A 119 12.24 8.56 16.21
C SER A 119 11.40 9.69 15.62
N THR A 120 12.02 10.67 14.99
CA THR A 120 11.34 11.77 14.32
C THR A 120 10.51 11.28 13.12
N HIS A 121 11.03 10.34 12.35
CA HIS A 121 10.37 9.80 11.17
C HIS A 121 9.39 8.68 11.48
N ARG A 122 9.55 7.97 12.59
CA ARG A 122 8.76 6.78 12.95
C ARG A 122 7.25 7.03 13.00
N GLN A 123 6.83 8.24 13.31
CA GLN A 123 5.42 8.62 13.32
C GLN A 123 4.76 8.60 11.92
N TYR A 124 5.57 8.59 10.86
CA TYR A 124 5.13 8.56 9.46
C TYR A 124 5.33 7.19 8.82
N PHE A 125 5.80 6.19 9.57
CA PHE A 125 5.98 4.86 9.03
C PHE A 125 4.64 4.18 8.81
N PRO A 126 4.54 3.34 7.76
CA PRO A 126 3.40 2.45 7.58
C PRO A 126 3.19 1.58 8.83
N ASP A 127 1.94 1.23 9.09
CA ASP A 127 1.56 0.30 10.14
C ASP A 127 1.09 -1.05 9.57
N GLU A 128 0.64 -1.95 10.43
CA GLU A 128 0.15 -3.28 10.04
C GLU A 128 -1.10 -3.19 9.14
N GLU A 129 -1.93 -2.15 9.29
CA GLU A 129 -3.09 -1.93 8.42
C GLU A 129 -2.65 -1.52 7.01
N ASP A 130 -1.58 -0.74 6.88
CA ASP A 130 -0.97 -0.38 5.60
C ASP A 130 -0.41 -1.60 4.87
N GLU A 131 0.31 -2.48 5.57
CA GLU A 131 0.88 -3.71 5.01
C GLU A 131 -0.22 -4.66 4.54
N THR A 132 -1.19 -4.95 5.40
CA THR A 132 -2.38 -5.76 5.05
C THR A 132 -3.15 -5.15 3.88
N GLY A 133 -3.33 -3.84 3.88
CA GLY A 133 -4.01 -3.10 2.83
C GLY A 133 -3.28 -3.19 1.49
N ALA A 134 -1.95 -3.09 1.48
CA ALA A 134 -1.11 -3.25 0.29
C ALA A 134 -1.19 -4.68 -0.25
N ALA A 135 -1.16 -5.71 0.61
CA ALA A 135 -1.34 -7.10 0.18
C ALA A 135 -2.70 -7.33 -0.49
N LYS A 136 -3.79 -6.84 0.11
CA LYS A 136 -5.13 -6.88 -0.50
C LYS A 136 -5.18 -6.13 -1.84
N ALA A 137 -4.45 -5.04 -1.95
CA ALA A 137 -4.35 -4.26 -3.18
C ALA A 137 -3.67 -5.05 -4.30
N LEU A 138 -2.60 -5.80 -4.00
CA LEU A 138 -1.94 -6.69 -4.94
C LEU A 138 -2.86 -7.83 -5.39
N MET A 139 -3.66 -8.42 -4.49
CA MET A 139 -4.65 -9.44 -4.83
C MET A 139 -5.74 -8.89 -5.78
N ARG A 140 -6.22 -7.65 -5.55
CA ARG A 140 -7.14 -6.99 -6.49
C ARG A 140 -6.53 -6.80 -7.88
N LEU A 141 -5.26 -6.43 -7.96
CA LEU A 141 -4.54 -6.34 -9.24
C LEU A 141 -4.40 -7.71 -9.89
N GLN A 142 -4.10 -8.74 -9.10
CA GLN A 142 -4.04 -10.13 -9.57
C GLN A 142 -5.36 -10.55 -10.21
N ASP A 143 -6.48 -10.29 -9.56
CA ASP A 143 -7.82 -10.57 -10.10
C ASP A 143 -8.12 -9.78 -11.37
N THR A 144 -7.94 -8.45 -11.30
CA THR A 144 -8.28 -7.53 -12.40
C THR A 144 -7.54 -7.88 -13.69
N TYR A 145 -6.25 -8.18 -13.57
CA TYR A 145 -5.37 -8.45 -14.71
C TYR A 145 -5.09 -9.94 -14.94
N GLN A 146 -5.75 -10.82 -14.17
CA GLN A 146 -5.58 -12.28 -14.25
C GLN A 146 -4.11 -12.70 -14.17
N LEU A 147 -3.39 -12.17 -13.19
CA LEU A 147 -1.96 -12.37 -13.05
C LEU A 147 -1.67 -13.72 -12.41
N ASP A 148 -0.81 -14.52 -13.06
CA ASP A 148 -0.28 -15.74 -12.47
C ASP A 148 0.66 -15.42 -11.28
N SER A 149 0.51 -16.15 -10.16
CA SER A 149 1.27 -15.88 -8.93
C SER A 149 2.77 -16.04 -9.11
N GLU A 150 3.24 -17.00 -9.96
CA GLU A 150 4.65 -17.16 -10.26
C GLU A 150 5.21 -15.98 -11.06
N ALA A 151 4.50 -15.56 -12.11
CA ALA A 151 4.91 -14.41 -12.90
C ALA A 151 4.91 -13.14 -12.07
N PHE A 152 3.90 -12.97 -11.22
CA PHE A 152 3.76 -11.82 -10.33
C PHE A 152 4.87 -11.77 -9.27
N SER A 153 5.16 -12.88 -8.59
CA SER A 153 6.25 -12.95 -7.60
C SER A 153 7.61 -12.65 -8.19
N ARG A 154 7.79 -12.86 -9.50
CA ARG A 154 9.02 -12.53 -10.25
C ARG A 154 9.00 -11.13 -10.86
N GLY A 155 8.08 -10.25 -10.44
CA GLY A 155 7.97 -8.88 -10.94
C GLY A 155 7.58 -8.76 -12.40
N LYS A 156 7.04 -9.82 -13.01
CA LYS A 156 6.60 -9.83 -14.41
C LYS A 156 5.14 -9.37 -14.48
N LEU A 157 4.95 -8.11 -14.79
CA LEU A 157 3.63 -7.51 -14.99
C LEU A 157 3.45 -7.12 -16.46
N PRO A 158 2.21 -7.10 -16.98
CA PRO A 158 1.93 -6.63 -18.34
C PRO A 158 2.49 -5.22 -18.54
N GLY A 159 3.32 -5.01 -19.57
CA GLY A 159 3.91 -3.71 -19.91
C GLY A 159 4.99 -3.19 -18.93
N MET A 160 5.32 -3.95 -17.89
CA MET A 160 6.33 -3.56 -16.91
C MET A 160 7.26 -4.73 -16.58
N HIS A 161 8.55 -4.42 -16.42
CA HIS A 161 9.53 -5.35 -15.87
C HIS A 161 10.19 -4.71 -14.66
N SER A 162 10.07 -5.34 -13.51
CA SER A 162 10.75 -4.95 -12.29
C SER A 162 11.79 -6.01 -11.92
N GLN A 163 12.86 -5.58 -11.25
CA GLN A 163 13.81 -6.48 -10.60
C GLN A 163 13.38 -6.83 -9.17
N ALA A 164 12.30 -6.24 -8.68
CA ALA A 164 11.73 -6.56 -7.37
C ALA A 164 11.07 -7.95 -7.45
N LEU A 165 11.53 -8.84 -6.57
CA LEU A 165 11.05 -10.22 -6.45
C LEU A 165 10.35 -10.33 -5.09
N LEU A 166 9.25 -11.10 -5.04
CA LEU A 166 8.68 -11.53 -3.78
C LEU A 166 9.39 -12.81 -3.33
N THR A 167 9.87 -12.80 -2.11
CA THR A 167 10.51 -13.95 -1.46
C THR A 167 9.47 -15.00 -1.05
N VAL A 168 9.93 -16.13 -0.52
CA VAL A 168 9.04 -17.15 0.09
C VAL A 168 8.25 -16.53 1.24
N ASP A 169 8.92 -15.74 2.09
CA ASP A 169 8.29 -15.10 3.25
C ASP A 169 7.25 -14.07 2.79
N ASP A 170 7.53 -13.24 1.78
CA ASP A 170 6.56 -12.30 1.20
C ASP A 170 5.32 -13.02 0.65
N CYS A 171 5.53 -14.13 -0.08
CA CYS A 171 4.42 -14.94 -0.62
C CYS A 171 3.60 -15.60 0.50
N PHE A 172 4.26 -16.03 1.59
CA PHE A 172 3.60 -16.56 2.76
C PHE A 172 2.76 -15.49 3.46
N ASP A 173 3.29 -14.29 3.67
CA ASP A 173 2.59 -13.19 4.31
C ASP A 173 1.36 -12.74 3.48
N MET A 174 1.48 -12.70 2.15
CA MET A 174 0.35 -12.51 1.24
C MET A 174 -0.73 -13.57 1.47
N GLY A 175 -0.35 -14.85 1.46
CA GLY A 175 -1.26 -15.97 1.67
C GLY A 175 -1.89 -15.97 3.06
N LYS A 176 -1.15 -15.64 4.09
CA LYS A 176 -1.61 -15.52 5.48
C LYS A 176 -2.58 -14.35 5.65
N THR A 177 -2.31 -13.23 5.01
CA THR A 177 -3.22 -12.08 4.97
C THR A 177 -4.57 -12.48 4.35
N ALA A 178 -4.55 -13.15 3.21
CA ALA A 178 -5.76 -13.66 2.56
C ALA A 178 -6.52 -14.66 3.47
N TYR A 179 -5.79 -15.58 4.10
CA TYR A 179 -6.36 -16.54 5.04
C TYR A 179 -7.09 -15.87 6.22
N ASN A 180 -6.48 -14.85 6.82
CA ASN A 180 -7.03 -14.11 7.95
C ASN A 180 -8.33 -13.36 7.58
N GLU A 181 -8.45 -12.95 6.32
CA GLU A 181 -9.64 -12.30 5.76
C GLU A 181 -10.67 -13.32 5.24
N ALA A 182 -10.43 -14.62 5.44
CA ALA A 182 -11.24 -15.71 4.88
C ALA A 182 -11.31 -15.74 3.34
N ASP A 183 -10.36 -15.09 2.68
CA ASP A 183 -10.16 -15.16 1.24
C ASP A 183 -9.29 -16.38 0.90
N TYR A 184 -9.89 -17.54 1.00
CA TYR A 184 -9.18 -18.81 0.79
C TYR A 184 -8.76 -19.00 -0.67
N TYR A 185 -9.38 -18.32 -1.60
CA TYR A 185 -9.00 -18.34 -3.01
C TYR A 185 -7.58 -17.78 -3.22
N HIS A 186 -7.33 -16.57 -2.74
CA HIS A 186 -5.98 -16.00 -2.81
C HIS A 186 -5.01 -16.68 -1.85
N ALA A 187 -5.48 -17.15 -0.69
CA ALA A 187 -4.63 -17.88 0.25
C ALA A 187 -4.02 -19.12 -0.42
N VAL A 188 -4.79 -19.93 -1.16
CA VAL A 188 -4.22 -21.12 -1.83
C VAL A 188 -3.24 -20.75 -2.94
N LEU A 189 -3.47 -19.67 -3.68
CA LEU A 189 -2.58 -19.23 -4.75
C LEU A 189 -1.21 -18.79 -4.21
N TRP A 190 -1.20 -17.97 -3.17
CA TRP A 190 0.04 -17.41 -2.62
C TRP A 190 0.79 -18.41 -1.74
N LEU A 191 0.11 -19.21 -0.92
CA LEU A 191 0.74 -20.26 -0.12
C LEU A 191 1.31 -21.37 -1.00
N GLN A 192 0.65 -21.72 -2.11
CA GLN A 192 1.22 -22.65 -3.10
C GLN A 192 2.47 -22.07 -3.76
N GLN A 193 2.48 -20.76 -4.04
CA GLN A 193 3.66 -20.10 -4.61
C GLN A 193 4.82 -20.10 -3.60
N ALA A 194 4.56 -19.77 -2.33
CA ALA A 194 5.57 -19.88 -1.27
C ALA A 194 6.15 -21.31 -1.14
N LEU A 195 5.29 -22.32 -1.14
CA LEU A 195 5.69 -23.71 -1.08
C LEU A 195 6.56 -24.10 -2.28
N LYS A 196 6.19 -23.67 -3.48
CA LYS A 196 6.92 -23.93 -4.72
C LYS A 196 8.32 -23.30 -4.70
N GLN A 197 8.44 -22.04 -4.28
CA GLN A 197 9.73 -21.35 -4.16
C GLN A 197 10.63 -22.04 -3.12
N LEU A 198 10.08 -22.40 -1.96
CA LEU A 198 10.81 -23.16 -0.93
C LEU A 198 11.28 -24.53 -1.44
N ASP A 199 10.43 -25.26 -2.19
CA ASP A 199 10.75 -26.57 -2.77
C ASP A 199 11.79 -26.46 -3.89
N THR A 200 11.96 -25.32 -4.55
CA THR A 200 13.02 -25.05 -5.52
C THR A 200 14.34 -24.63 -4.87
N GLY A 201 14.40 -24.51 -3.54
CA GLY A 201 15.61 -24.26 -2.77
C GLY A 201 15.86 -22.78 -2.43
N GLU A 202 14.85 -21.92 -2.53
CA GLU A 202 14.95 -20.56 -2.00
C GLU A 202 15.00 -20.59 -0.47
N GLU A 203 15.83 -19.73 0.12
CA GLU A 203 15.92 -19.57 1.57
C GLU A 203 14.70 -18.83 2.12
N ALA A 204 14.20 -19.24 3.28
CA ALA A 204 13.08 -18.62 3.98
C ALA A 204 13.25 -18.71 5.49
N GLU A 205 12.68 -17.71 6.19
CA GLU A 205 12.57 -17.75 7.65
C GLU A 205 11.36 -18.57 8.09
N VAL A 206 10.29 -18.56 7.28
CA VAL A 206 9.06 -19.32 7.56
C VAL A 206 9.30 -20.83 7.38
N PRO A 207 8.92 -21.65 8.37
CA PRO A 207 9.06 -23.10 8.27
C PRO A 207 8.02 -23.69 7.32
N LYS A 208 8.42 -24.73 6.57
CA LYS A 208 7.54 -25.46 5.63
C LYS A 208 6.26 -25.98 6.28
N SER A 209 6.31 -26.32 7.58
CA SER A 209 5.15 -26.75 8.36
C SER A 209 4.05 -25.68 8.39
N ASP A 210 4.43 -24.43 8.57
CA ASP A 210 3.46 -23.33 8.65
C ASP A 210 2.80 -23.08 7.32
N ILE A 211 3.57 -23.09 6.22
CA ILE A 211 3.03 -22.97 4.86
C ILE A 211 2.01 -24.09 4.60
N LEU A 212 2.34 -25.34 4.94
CA LEU A 212 1.47 -26.49 4.72
C LEU A 212 0.20 -26.44 5.61
N ASP A 213 0.30 -25.91 6.83
CA ASP A 213 -0.84 -25.80 7.72
C ASP A 213 -1.88 -24.83 7.16
N TYR A 214 -1.47 -23.62 6.81
CA TYR A 214 -2.37 -22.63 6.20
C TYR A 214 -2.89 -23.08 4.83
N LEU A 215 -2.04 -23.68 3.99
CA LEU A 215 -2.41 -24.15 2.66
C LEU A 215 -3.43 -25.29 2.72
N SER A 216 -3.19 -26.30 3.56
CA SER A 216 -4.10 -27.46 3.67
C SER A 216 -5.50 -27.07 4.12
N TYR A 217 -5.60 -26.15 5.09
CA TYR A 217 -6.90 -25.65 5.55
C TYR A 217 -7.57 -24.77 4.49
N SER A 218 -6.84 -23.93 3.79
CA SER A 218 -7.38 -23.11 2.70
C SER A 218 -7.91 -23.97 1.55
N VAL A 219 -7.19 -25.01 1.17
CA VAL A 219 -7.63 -25.99 0.15
C VAL A 219 -8.90 -26.73 0.60
N TYR A 220 -9.00 -27.07 1.89
CA TYR A 220 -10.24 -27.63 2.46
C TYR A 220 -11.41 -26.66 2.32
N GLN A 221 -11.22 -25.37 2.60
CA GLN A 221 -12.26 -24.34 2.46
C GLN A 221 -12.68 -24.13 0.98
N MET A 222 -11.76 -24.38 0.04
CA MET A 222 -12.09 -24.39 -1.40
C MET A 222 -12.83 -25.66 -1.85
N GLY A 223 -13.06 -26.61 -0.95
CA GLY A 223 -13.84 -27.83 -1.20
C GLY A 223 -13.05 -29.02 -1.75
N ASP A 224 -11.74 -28.90 -1.89
CA ASP A 224 -10.86 -29.98 -2.40
C ASP A 224 -10.33 -30.84 -1.23
N LEU A 225 -11.22 -31.68 -0.70
CA LEU A 225 -10.88 -32.58 0.43
C LEU A 225 -9.73 -33.55 0.14
N PRO A 226 -9.65 -34.22 -1.04
CA PRO A 226 -8.54 -35.11 -1.33
C PRO A 226 -7.19 -34.44 -1.23
N ARG A 227 -7.06 -33.24 -1.79
CA ARG A 227 -5.82 -32.46 -1.76
C ARG A 227 -5.51 -31.92 -0.37
N ALA A 228 -6.52 -31.46 0.37
CA ALA A 228 -6.35 -31.04 1.76
C ALA A 228 -5.79 -32.15 2.65
N ILE A 229 -6.29 -33.39 2.47
CA ILE A 229 -5.79 -34.56 3.18
C ILE A 229 -4.32 -34.84 2.84
N GLU A 230 -3.97 -34.80 1.56
CA GLU A 230 -2.60 -35.05 1.11
C GLU A 230 -1.62 -34.02 1.71
N LEU A 231 -1.96 -32.72 1.64
CA LEU A 231 -1.15 -31.65 2.22
C LEU A 231 -1.03 -31.81 3.75
N THR A 232 -2.12 -32.16 4.44
CA THR A 232 -2.10 -32.39 5.89
C THR A 232 -1.26 -33.61 6.27
N ARG A 233 -1.25 -34.69 5.45
CA ARG A 233 -0.37 -35.84 5.65
C ARG A 233 1.10 -35.45 5.50
N ARG A 234 1.43 -34.63 4.51
CA ARG A 234 2.78 -34.07 4.35
C ARG A 234 3.19 -33.23 5.54
N LEU A 235 2.27 -32.42 6.08
CA LEU A 235 2.51 -31.66 7.31
C LEU A 235 2.81 -32.56 8.50
N VAL A 236 1.98 -33.59 8.77
CA VAL A 236 2.17 -34.55 9.87
C VAL A 236 3.47 -35.34 9.72
N ALA A 237 3.91 -35.61 8.48
CA ALA A 237 5.18 -36.30 8.23
C ALA A 237 6.40 -35.42 8.56
N ILE A 238 6.30 -34.10 8.39
CA ILE A 238 7.36 -33.14 8.74
C ILE A 238 7.35 -32.80 10.23
N ASP A 239 6.16 -32.53 10.78
CA ASP A 239 5.97 -32.22 12.18
C ASP A 239 4.79 -33.03 12.77
N SER A 240 5.12 -34.17 13.35
CA SER A 240 4.13 -35.05 13.99
C SER A 240 3.55 -34.47 15.28
N SER A 241 4.17 -33.46 15.85
CA SER A 241 3.74 -32.76 17.08
C SER A 241 2.89 -31.52 16.82
N HIS A 242 2.69 -31.14 15.55
CA HIS A 242 1.95 -29.95 15.17
C HIS A 242 0.53 -29.95 15.76
N GLU A 243 0.19 -28.89 16.47
CA GLU A 243 -1.00 -28.80 17.33
C GLU A 243 -2.32 -29.10 16.60
N ARG A 244 -2.47 -28.62 15.37
CA ARG A 244 -3.72 -28.74 14.59
C ARG A 244 -3.72 -29.90 13.58
N ALA A 245 -2.56 -30.29 13.07
CA ALA A 245 -2.44 -31.18 11.91
C ALA A 245 -3.12 -32.54 12.11
N GLY A 246 -2.85 -33.20 13.23
CA GLY A 246 -3.45 -34.50 13.54
C GLY A 246 -4.97 -34.44 13.76
N GLY A 247 -5.48 -33.33 14.27
CA GLY A 247 -6.91 -33.06 14.41
C GLY A 247 -7.59 -32.84 13.06
N ASN A 248 -7.01 -31.97 12.24
CA ASN A 248 -7.50 -31.65 10.90
C ASN A 248 -7.50 -32.88 9.99
N LEU A 249 -6.44 -33.70 10.02
CA LEU A 249 -6.38 -34.90 9.20
C LEU A 249 -7.53 -35.86 9.50
N ARG A 250 -7.75 -36.20 10.78
CA ARG A 250 -8.86 -37.08 11.20
C ARG A 250 -10.23 -36.48 10.82
N TYR A 251 -10.37 -35.19 10.91
CA TYR A 251 -11.62 -34.50 10.54
C TYR A 251 -11.87 -34.59 9.03
N PHE A 252 -10.88 -34.26 8.21
CA PHE A 252 -10.97 -34.29 6.75
C PHE A 252 -11.21 -35.72 6.21
N GLU A 253 -10.54 -36.73 6.77
CA GLU A 253 -10.74 -38.14 6.37
C GLU A 253 -12.15 -38.61 6.71
N ARG A 254 -12.71 -38.22 7.86
CA ARG A 254 -14.13 -38.52 8.19
C ARG A 254 -15.10 -37.84 7.23
N LEU A 255 -14.87 -36.59 6.89
CA LEU A 255 -15.72 -35.87 5.93
C LEU A 255 -15.68 -36.54 4.55
N LEU A 256 -14.49 -36.89 4.06
CA LEU A 256 -14.34 -37.58 2.78
C LEU A 256 -15.07 -38.92 2.78
N THR A 257 -14.91 -39.73 3.82
CA THR A 257 -15.61 -41.01 3.96
C THR A 257 -17.12 -40.83 3.95
N LYS A 258 -17.63 -39.81 4.63
CA LYS A 258 -19.08 -39.49 4.63
C LYS A 258 -19.56 -39.08 3.24
N GLN A 259 -18.86 -38.21 2.54
CA GLN A 259 -19.21 -37.78 1.18
C GLN A 259 -19.23 -38.95 0.19
N LEU A 260 -18.22 -39.83 0.22
CA LEU A 260 -18.14 -41.00 -0.65
C LEU A 260 -19.29 -41.95 -0.42
N ASN A 261 -19.68 -42.18 0.85
CA ASN A 261 -20.82 -43.04 1.19
C ASN A 261 -22.14 -42.44 0.75
N GLU A 262 -22.34 -41.13 0.87
CA GLU A 262 -23.58 -40.44 0.47
C GLU A 262 -23.75 -40.40 -1.06
N MET A 263 -22.64 -40.32 -1.81
CA MET A 263 -22.65 -40.24 -3.30
C MET A 263 -22.51 -41.58 -3.97
N ASN A 264 -22.31 -42.69 -3.25
CA ASN A 264 -21.92 -44.00 -3.82
C ASN A 264 -20.74 -43.91 -4.80
N GLN A 265 -19.78 -43.06 -4.51
CA GLN A 265 -18.60 -42.82 -5.34
C GLN A 265 -17.37 -43.52 -4.75
N GLU A 266 -16.47 -43.98 -5.63
CA GLU A 266 -15.14 -44.44 -5.22
C GLU A 266 -14.22 -43.28 -4.96
N TYR A 267 -13.25 -43.49 -4.05
CA TYR A 267 -12.22 -42.50 -3.78
C TYR A 267 -11.42 -42.17 -5.04
N GLN A 268 -11.34 -40.89 -5.39
CA GLN A 268 -10.43 -40.40 -6.39
C GLN A 268 -9.22 -39.75 -5.68
N PRO A 269 -7.98 -40.11 -6.09
CA PRO A 269 -6.81 -39.49 -5.53
C PRO A 269 -6.78 -37.99 -5.82
N ALA A 270 -6.05 -37.25 -4.99
CA ALA A 270 -5.84 -35.83 -5.21
C ALA A 270 -5.15 -35.58 -6.58
N SER A 271 -5.47 -34.48 -7.22
CA SER A 271 -4.75 -34.05 -8.41
C SER A 271 -3.28 -33.78 -8.07
N GLU A 272 -2.38 -34.32 -8.86
CA GLU A 272 -0.92 -34.08 -8.72
C GLU A 272 -0.52 -32.68 -9.27
N GLU A 273 -1.39 -32.05 -10.05
CA GLU A 273 -1.11 -30.75 -10.63
C GLU A 273 -1.00 -29.67 -9.53
N PRO A 274 -0.02 -28.78 -9.62
CA PRO A 274 0.13 -27.70 -8.67
C PRO A 274 -1.07 -26.74 -8.76
N ILE A 275 -1.42 -26.12 -7.63
CA ILE A 275 -2.44 -25.09 -7.60
C ILE A 275 -1.92 -23.85 -8.33
N GLN A 276 -2.69 -23.37 -9.30
CA GLN A 276 -2.37 -22.18 -10.09
C GLN A 276 -3.66 -21.39 -10.39
N LEU A 277 -3.52 -20.23 -11.01
CA LEU A 277 -4.65 -19.45 -11.43
C LEU A 277 -5.58 -20.30 -12.31
N GLY A 278 -6.87 -20.36 -11.95
CA GLY A 278 -7.86 -21.18 -12.65
C GLY A 278 -8.04 -22.60 -12.11
N THR A 279 -7.21 -23.10 -11.20
CA THR A 279 -7.41 -24.40 -10.52
C THR A 279 -8.71 -24.40 -9.72
N TYR A 280 -9.02 -23.32 -9.02
CA TYR A 280 -10.29 -23.11 -8.34
C TYR A 280 -11.02 -21.93 -8.94
N SER A 281 -12.35 -21.97 -8.88
CA SER A 281 -13.18 -20.83 -9.28
C SER A 281 -13.14 -19.75 -8.21
N ARG A 282 -12.85 -18.51 -8.61
CA ARG A 282 -12.96 -17.37 -7.72
C ARG A 282 -14.40 -17.26 -7.19
N PRO A 283 -14.60 -17.01 -5.89
CA PRO A 283 -15.92 -16.75 -5.33
C PRO A 283 -16.59 -15.57 -6.04
N LYS A 284 -17.92 -15.66 -6.24
CA LYS A 284 -18.67 -14.57 -6.86
C LYS A 284 -18.66 -13.34 -5.97
N ASP A 285 -18.36 -12.22 -6.57
CA ASP A 285 -18.39 -10.90 -5.94
C ASP A 285 -19.85 -10.40 -5.79
N HIS A 286 -20.03 -9.42 -4.91
CA HIS A 286 -21.29 -8.70 -4.72
C HIS A 286 -21.65 -7.77 -5.89
N LEU A 287 -20.66 -7.40 -6.71
CA LEU A 287 -20.82 -6.49 -7.85
C LEU A 287 -21.19 -7.28 -9.12
N PRO A 288 -22.41 -7.15 -9.63
CA PRO A 288 -22.84 -7.89 -10.83
C PRO A 288 -22.01 -7.57 -12.08
N GLU A 289 -21.48 -6.36 -12.15
CA GLU A 289 -20.69 -5.83 -13.27
C GLU A 289 -19.20 -6.11 -13.15
N ARG A 290 -18.73 -6.88 -12.14
CA ARG A 290 -17.32 -7.14 -11.87
C ARG A 290 -16.56 -7.64 -13.08
N GLU A 291 -17.09 -8.64 -13.78
CA GLU A 291 -16.44 -9.21 -14.96
C GLU A 291 -16.29 -8.20 -16.10
N ALA A 292 -17.32 -7.39 -16.36
CA ALA A 292 -17.28 -6.34 -17.36
C ALA A 292 -16.27 -5.24 -16.97
N TYR A 293 -16.25 -4.86 -15.69
CA TYR A 293 -15.28 -3.89 -15.17
C TYR A 293 -13.84 -4.36 -15.34
N GLU A 294 -13.54 -5.59 -14.95
CA GLU A 294 -12.20 -6.17 -15.04
C GLU A 294 -11.75 -6.35 -16.49
N SER A 295 -12.66 -6.79 -17.39
CA SER A 295 -12.34 -6.92 -18.82
C SER A 295 -12.02 -5.56 -19.47
N LEU A 296 -12.75 -4.51 -19.11
CA LEU A 296 -12.46 -3.15 -19.57
C LEU A 296 -11.09 -2.68 -19.07
N CYS A 297 -10.72 -2.98 -17.82
CA CYS A 297 -9.39 -2.67 -17.28
C CYS A 297 -8.26 -3.39 -18.04
N ARG A 298 -8.53 -4.60 -18.55
CA ARG A 298 -7.57 -5.34 -19.39
C ARG A 298 -7.54 -4.89 -20.86
N GLY A 299 -8.31 -3.86 -21.21
CA GLY A 299 -8.41 -3.40 -22.59
C GLY A 299 -9.24 -4.31 -23.52
N GLU A 300 -9.96 -5.28 -22.95
CA GLU A 300 -10.91 -6.15 -23.67
C GLU A 300 -12.22 -5.41 -23.99
N GLY A 301 -12.08 -4.13 -24.35
CA GLY A 301 -13.20 -3.21 -24.43
C GLY A 301 -14.24 -3.54 -25.49
N LEU A 302 -15.41 -2.92 -25.36
CA LEU A 302 -16.49 -2.95 -26.33
C LEU A 302 -15.95 -2.53 -27.71
N GLN A 303 -15.85 -3.49 -28.62
CA GLN A 303 -15.59 -3.15 -30.00
C GLN A 303 -16.80 -2.39 -30.55
N LEU A 304 -16.58 -1.11 -30.86
CA LEU A 304 -17.58 -0.28 -31.51
C LEU A 304 -17.89 -0.88 -32.88
N ASN A 305 -19.15 -1.18 -33.15
CA ASN A 305 -19.57 -1.53 -34.50
C ASN A 305 -19.48 -0.29 -35.41
N ASP A 306 -19.40 -0.51 -36.72
CA ASP A 306 -19.20 0.58 -37.68
C ASP A 306 -20.31 1.63 -37.62
N VAL A 307 -21.55 1.22 -37.34
CA VAL A 307 -22.68 2.15 -37.21
C VAL A 307 -22.51 3.09 -36.02
N ARG A 308 -22.03 2.57 -34.87
CA ARG A 308 -21.78 3.40 -33.69
C ARG A 308 -20.56 4.28 -33.89
N ARG A 309 -19.49 3.72 -34.48
CA ARG A 309 -18.26 4.48 -34.78
C ARG A 309 -18.55 5.66 -35.69
N SER A 310 -19.45 5.50 -36.68
CA SER A 310 -19.82 6.59 -37.62
C SER A 310 -20.59 7.76 -36.97
N ARG A 311 -21.04 7.60 -35.73
CA ARG A 311 -21.73 8.65 -34.96
C ARG A 311 -20.83 9.44 -34.03
N LEU A 312 -19.57 9.04 -33.87
CA LEU A 312 -18.60 9.70 -33.01
C LEU A 312 -17.73 10.65 -33.84
N PHE A 313 -17.58 11.87 -33.34
CA PHE A 313 -16.89 12.94 -34.06
C PHE A 313 -15.84 13.61 -33.18
N CYS A 314 -14.81 14.12 -33.82
CA CYS A 314 -13.86 15.06 -33.20
C CYS A 314 -14.14 16.46 -33.76
N ARG A 315 -14.14 17.46 -32.86
CA ARG A 315 -14.46 18.84 -33.25
C ARG A 315 -13.74 19.85 -32.37
N TYR A 316 -13.71 21.10 -32.86
CA TYR A 316 -13.35 22.23 -32.03
C TYR A 316 -14.62 22.82 -31.42
N GLN A 317 -14.66 22.87 -30.07
CA GLN A 317 -15.77 23.40 -29.29
C GLN A 317 -15.44 24.83 -28.84
N ASP A 318 -16.26 25.80 -29.28
CA ASP A 318 -16.08 27.23 -28.96
C ASP A 318 -17.03 27.74 -27.86
N GLY A 319 -17.69 26.82 -27.12
CA GLY A 319 -18.64 27.19 -26.06
C GLY A 319 -19.85 27.98 -26.61
N ASN A 320 -20.34 27.61 -27.76
CA ASN A 320 -21.42 28.32 -28.44
C ASN A 320 -21.09 29.81 -28.67
N ARG A 321 -19.91 30.06 -29.22
CA ARG A 321 -19.32 31.39 -29.49
C ARG A 321 -18.97 32.17 -28.22
N ASN A 322 -18.56 31.46 -27.16
CA ASN A 322 -18.06 32.07 -25.94
C ASN A 322 -16.79 32.89 -26.27
N PRO A 323 -16.73 34.20 -25.95
CA PRO A 323 -15.57 35.03 -26.27
C PRO A 323 -14.23 34.50 -25.76
N ARG A 324 -14.23 33.77 -24.65
CA ARG A 324 -13.03 33.18 -24.04
C ARG A 324 -12.50 31.97 -24.84
N LEU A 325 -13.38 31.28 -25.58
CA LEU A 325 -13.01 30.08 -26.35
C LEU A 325 -12.85 30.37 -27.84
N LEU A 326 -13.26 31.54 -28.35
CA LEU A 326 -13.19 31.86 -29.77
C LEU A 326 -11.77 31.84 -30.32
N LEU A 327 -10.77 32.30 -29.56
CA LEU A 327 -9.38 32.34 -29.98
C LEU A 327 -8.63 31.01 -29.75
N LYS A 328 -9.08 30.23 -28.80
CA LYS A 328 -8.54 28.90 -28.42
C LYS A 328 -9.68 27.97 -28.11
N PRO A 329 -10.38 27.44 -29.12
CA PRO A 329 -11.46 26.49 -28.92
C PRO A 329 -10.92 25.18 -28.37
N MET A 330 -11.75 24.49 -27.57
CA MET A 330 -11.40 23.21 -26.99
C MET A 330 -11.47 22.09 -28.01
N LYS A 331 -10.49 21.20 -27.98
CA LYS A 331 -10.51 19.96 -28.75
C LYS A 331 -11.42 18.97 -28.05
N GLU A 332 -12.53 18.61 -28.67
CA GLU A 332 -13.56 17.72 -28.15
C GLU A 332 -13.64 16.46 -29.01
N GLU A 333 -13.69 15.30 -28.36
CA GLU A 333 -13.86 13.99 -28.99
C GLU A 333 -15.03 13.26 -28.33
N ASP A 334 -15.96 12.76 -29.15
CA ASP A 334 -17.02 11.89 -28.64
C ASP A 334 -16.44 10.52 -28.30
N GLU A 335 -16.58 10.09 -27.04
CA GLU A 335 -16.23 8.73 -26.59
C GLU A 335 -17.41 7.78 -26.70
N TRP A 336 -18.63 8.29 -26.46
CA TRP A 336 -19.85 7.50 -26.48
C TRP A 336 -21.08 8.36 -26.82
N ASP A 337 -22.03 7.81 -27.56
CA ASP A 337 -23.20 8.55 -28.06
C ASP A 337 -24.40 8.50 -27.10
N SER A 338 -24.55 7.44 -26.30
CA SER A 338 -25.69 7.29 -25.38
C SER A 338 -25.33 6.38 -24.21
N PRO A 339 -25.15 6.91 -22.98
CA PRO A 339 -25.17 8.33 -22.63
C PRO A 339 -24.07 9.12 -23.37
N HIS A 340 -24.25 10.42 -23.52
CA HIS A 340 -23.27 11.27 -24.19
C HIS A 340 -22.03 11.44 -23.30
N ILE A 341 -20.89 10.92 -23.78
CA ILE A 341 -19.59 11.01 -23.10
C ILE A 341 -18.60 11.65 -24.07
N VAL A 342 -17.98 12.73 -23.63
CA VAL A 342 -16.99 13.46 -24.41
C VAL A 342 -15.65 13.55 -23.67
N ARG A 343 -14.58 13.65 -24.44
CA ARG A 343 -13.24 13.90 -23.94
C ARG A 343 -12.74 15.25 -24.46
N TYR A 344 -12.27 16.09 -23.54
CA TYR A 344 -11.61 17.35 -23.85
C TYR A 344 -10.10 17.18 -23.74
N LEU A 345 -9.36 17.52 -24.79
CA LEU A 345 -7.91 17.45 -24.80
C LEU A 345 -7.30 18.78 -24.36
N GLU A 346 -6.18 18.71 -23.65
CA GLU A 346 -5.42 19.90 -23.21
C GLU A 346 -6.27 20.87 -22.34
N MET A 347 -7.16 20.32 -21.53
CA MET A 347 -8.05 21.09 -20.65
C MET A 347 -7.27 21.90 -19.61
N LEU A 348 -6.21 21.32 -19.06
CA LEU A 348 -5.33 21.91 -18.07
C LEU A 348 -3.90 22.03 -18.63
N SER A 349 -3.19 23.08 -18.24
CA SER A 349 -1.74 23.16 -18.47
C SER A 349 -0.98 22.40 -17.39
N ASP A 350 0.28 22.04 -17.70
CA ASP A 350 1.17 21.37 -16.73
C ASP A 350 1.36 22.22 -15.46
N GLU A 351 1.45 23.54 -15.61
CA GLU A 351 1.57 24.48 -14.48
C GLU A 351 0.31 24.47 -13.60
N GLU A 352 -0.87 24.45 -14.19
CA GLU A 352 -2.14 24.34 -13.46
C GLU A 352 -2.23 22.98 -12.73
N ILE A 353 -1.83 21.90 -13.39
CA ILE A 353 -1.79 20.55 -12.82
C ILE A 353 -0.89 20.51 -11.60
N GLU A 354 0.36 20.99 -11.71
CA GLU A 354 1.30 20.97 -10.59
C GLU A 354 0.83 21.84 -9.43
N LYS A 355 0.24 23.00 -9.69
CA LYS A 355 -0.32 23.85 -8.64
C LYS A 355 -1.48 23.21 -7.90
N ILE A 356 -2.36 22.54 -8.61
CA ILE A 356 -3.48 21.81 -8.01
C ILE A 356 -2.97 20.66 -7.13
N LYS A 357 -1.96 19.91 -7.59
CA LYS A 357 -1.31 18.87 -6.79
C LYS A 357 -0.66 19.43 -5.54
N GLU A 358 0.05 20.56 -5.65
CA GLU A 358 0.68 21.26 -4.52
C GLU A 358 -0.36 21.62 -3.44
N LEU A 359 -1.49 22.19 -3.84
CA LEU A 359 -2.56 22.59 -2.92
C LEU A 359 -3.25 21.38 -2.27
N ALA A 360 -3.44 20.31 -3.02
CA ALA A 360 -4.12 19.11 -2.55
C ALA A 360 -3.26 18.25 -1.61
N ARG A 361 -1.95 18.14 -1.87
CA ARG A 361 -1.02 17.21 -1.19
C ARG A 361 -1.10 17.26 0.35
N PRO A 362 -1.05 18.42 1.02
CA PRO A 362 -1.11 18.50 2.49
C PRO A 362 -2.49 18.15 3.08
N ARG A 363 -3.53 18.05 2.25
CA ARG A 363 -4.92 17.82 2.66
C ARG A 363 -5.42 16.44 2.31
N LEU A 364 -4.61 15.63 1.60
CA LEU A 364 -5.00 14.28 1.20
C LEU A 364 -5.30 13.43 2.44
N ALA A 365 -6.55 13.03 2.57
CA ALA A 365 -7.06 12.15 3.62
C ALA A 365 -7.80 10.96 3.01
N ARG A 366 -7.87 9.85 3.74
CA ARG A 366 -8.59 8.66 3.28
C ARG A 366 -10.00 9.01 2.84
N ALA A 367 -10.35 8.63 1.63
CA ALA A 367 -11.66 8.91 1.07
C ALA A 367 -12.75 8.19 1.89
N THR A 368 -13.75 8.95 2.29
CA THR A 368 -14.89 8.44 3.04
C THR A 368 -16.15 8.41 2.18
N VAL A 369 -17.06 7.55 2.54
CA VAL A 369 -18.41 7.46 1.97
C VAL A 369 -19.42 7.69 3.07
N ARG A 370 -20.56 8.28 2.71
CA ARG A 370 -21.64 8.48 3.66
C ARG A 370 -22.45 7.19 3.80
N ASP A 371 -22.49 6.65 5.01
CA ASP A 371 -23.34 5.50 5.31
C ASP A 371 -24.81 5.85 5.05
N PRO A 372 -25.51 5.09 4.21
CA PRO A 372 -26.87 5.45 3.77
C PRO A 372 -27.93 5.36 4.87
N LYS A 373 -27.64 4.69 6.00
CA LYS A 373 -28.56 4.51 7.11
C LYS A 373 -28.33 5.52 8.22
N THR A 374 -27.06 5.75 8.55
CA THR A 374 -26.65 6.58 9.69
C THR A 374 -26.25 7.99 9.27
N GLY A 375 -25.92 8.22 8.01
CA GLY A 375 -25.37 9.48 7.50
C GLY A 375 -23.91 9.76 7.95
N VAL A 376 -23.30 8.85 8.69
CA VAL A 376 -21.93 8.98 9.19
C VAL A 376 -20.94 8.72 8.05
N LEU A 377 -19.85 9.48 8.01
CA LEU A 377 -18.74 9.25 7.07
C LEU A 377 -17.89 8.07 7.56
N THR A 378 -17.73 7.07 6.72
CA THR A 378 -16.95 5.86 6.99
C THR A 378 -16.04 5.53 5.79
N THR A 379 -14.96 4.82 6.04
CA THR A 379 -14.14 4.24 4.96
C THR A 379 -14.85 3.03 4.34
N ALA A 380 -14.56 2.73 3.08
CA ALA A 380 -15.16 1.60 2.38
C ALA A 380 -14.15 0.91 1.46
N ASN A 381 -14.22 -0.42 1.38
CA ASN A 381 -13.33 -1.23 0.54
C ASN A 381 -13.56 -1.00 -0.96
N TYR A 382 -14.75 -0.54 -1.34
CA TYR A 382 -15.06 -0.21 -2.73
C TYR A 382 -14.56 1.18 -3.16
N ARG A 383 -13.99 1.99 -2.23
CA ARG A 383 -13.37 3.29 -2.51
C ARG A 383 -12.03 3.40 -1.80
N VAL A 384 -10.97 2.96 -2.46
CA VAL A 384 -9.60 2.92 -1.93
C VAL A 384 -8.76 4.02 -2.59
N SER A 385 -8.77 5.21 -1.99
CA SER A 385 -8.03 6.39 -2.44
C SER A 385 -7.90 7.39 -1.31
N LYS A 386 -7.03 8.39 -1.47
CA LYS A 386 -7.05 9.62 -0.65
C LYS A 386 -7.60 10.77 -1.47
N SER A 387 -8.34 11.66 -0.82
CA SER A 387 -8.96 12.81 -1.49
C SER A 387 -8.71 14.09 -0.71
N ALA A 388 -8.65 15.19 -1.44
CA ALA A 388 -8.62 16.55 -0.92
C ALA A 388 -9.69 17.37 -1.65
N TRP A 389 -10.24 18.37 -0.99
CA TRP A 389 -11.22 19.29 -1.54
C TRP A 389 -10.62 20.68 -1.59
N LEU A 390 -10.76 21.36 -2.74
CA LEU A 390 -10.22 22.69 -2.98
C LEU A 390 -11.37 23.66 -3.27
N GLU A 391 -11.40 24.78 -2.57
CA GLU A 391 -12.39 25.84 -2.76
C GLU A 391 -11.97 26.75 -3.92
N GLY A 392 -12.92 27.25 -4.69
CA GLY A 392 -12.64 28.10 -5.85
C GLY A 392 -11.88 29.38 -5.52
N GLU A 393 -12.09 29.93 -4.32
CA GLU A 393 -11.51 31.20 -3.86
C GLU A 393 -10.10 31.07 -3.29
N GLU A 394 -9.59 29.83 -3.08
CA GLU A 394 -8.30 29.60 -2.43
C GLU A 394 -7.10 29.99 -3.32
N ASP A 395 -7.24 29.80 -4.62
CA ASP A 395 -6.19 30.12 -5.59
C ASP A 395 -6.81 30.52 -6.93
N PRO A 396 -6.29 31.57 -7.59
CA PRO A 396 -6.78 32.02 -8.90
C PRO A 396 -6.75 30.93 -9.98
N ILE A 397 -5.96 29.88 -9.80
CA ILE A 397 -5.91 28.73 -10.73
C ILE A 397 -7.21 27.94 -10.62
N ILE A 398 -7.67 27.66 -9.40
CA ILE A 398 -8.91 26.91 -9.16
C ILE A 398 -10.09 27.65 -9.77
N GLU A 399 -10.19 28.97 -9.51
CA GLU A 399 -11.23 29.81 -10.09
C GLU A 399 -11.21 29.78 -11.63
N ARG A 400 -10.02 29.86 -12.27
CA ARG A 400 -9.89 29.76 -13.72
C ARG A 400 -10.33 28.41 -14.27
N VAL A 401 -10.01 27.32 -13.57
CA VAL A 401 -10.42 25.96 -13.95
C VAL A 401 -11.94 25.85 -13.90
N ASN A 402 -12.56 26.28 -12.82
CA ASN A 402 -14.01 26.28 -12.64
C ASN A 402 -14.69 27.13 -13.75
N GLN A 403 -14.18 28.33 -14.02
CA GLN A 403 -14.69 29.17 -15.09
C GLN A 403 -14.56 28.51 -16.47
N ARG A 404 -13.45 27.82 -16.73
CA ARG A 404 -13.22 27.10 -17.99
C ARG A 404 -14.21 25.95 -18.15
N ILE A 405 -14.51 25.21 -17.09
CA ILE A 405 -15.52 24.15 -17.11
C ILE A 405 -16.90 24.74 -17.44
N GLN A 406 -17.26 25.84 -16.80
CA GLN A 406 -18.50 26.57 -17.13
C GLN A 406 -18.54 27.02 -18.59
N ASP A 407 -17.44 27.59 -19.09
CA ASP A 407 -17.35 28.09 -20.48
C ASP A 407 -17.50 26.94 -21.52
N ILE A 408 -16.96 25.76 -21.21
CA ILE A 408 -17.00 24.59 -22.11
C ILE A 408 -18.36 23.88 -22.05
N THR A 409 -18.86 23.65 -20.84
CA THR A 409 -20.07 22.85 -20.64
C THR A 409 -21.35 23.65 -20.81
N GLY A 410 -21.30 24.98 -20.63
CA GLY A 410 -22.46 25.86 -20.54
C GLY A 410 -23.27 25.69 -19.24
N LEU A 411 -22.75 24.91 -18.27
CA LEU A 411 -23.36 24.73 -16.96
C LEU A 411 -22.76 25.75 -15.96
N THR A 412 -23.59 26.32 -15.08
CA THR A 412 -23.07 27.15 -14.00
C THR A 412 -22.35 26.31 -12.96
N VAL A 413 -21.25 26.83 -12.42
CA VAL A 413 -20.50 26.19 -11.33
C VAL A 413 -20.96 26.67 -9.94
N ASP A 414 -21.93 27.56 -9.84
CA ASP A 414 -22.40 28.12 -8.57
C ASP A 414 -22.98 27.04 -7.63
N THR A 415 -23.52 25.97 -8.20
CA THR A 415 -24.09 24.84 -7.48
C THR A 415 -23.27 23.57 -7.64
N ALA A 416 -22.08 23.66 -8.23
CA ALA A 416 -21.15 22.55 -8.35
C ALA A 416 -20.57 22.18 -6.99
N GLU A 417 -20.20 20.91 -6.82
CA GLU A 417 -19.39 20.48 -5.69
C GLU A 417 -18.00 21.12 -5.77
N LEU A 418 -17.30 21.22 -4.64
CA LEU A 418 -15.91 21.67 -4.62
C LEU A 418 -15.04 20.75 -5.49
N LEU A 419 -13.93 21.29 -6.00
CA LEU A 419 -12.98 20.52 -6.79
C LEU A 419 -12.37 19.42 -5.92
N GLN A 420 -12.70 18.16 -6.20
CA GLN A 420 -12.13 17.01 -5.51
C GLN A 420 -10.90 16.51 -6.23
N VAL A 421 -9.77 16.49 -5.53
CA VAL A 421 -8.55 15.84 -6.00
C VAL A 421 -8.45 14.46 -5.39
N ALA A 422 -8.49 13.41 -6.20
CA ALA A 422 -8.31 12.03 -5.75
C ALA A 422 -6.92 11.53 -6.12
N ASN A 423 -6.24 10.93 -5.16
CA ASN A 423 -4.95 10.27 -5.33
C ASN A 423 -5.09 8.78 -5.04
N TYR A 424 -4.70 7.96 -6.00
CA TYR A 424 -4.74 6.51 -5.90
C TYR A 424 -3.33 5.96 -5.68
N GLY A 425 -3.21 4.98 -4.80
CA GLY A 425 -1.99 4.22 -4.55
C GLY A 425 -2.05 2.85 -5.22
N VAL A 426 -1.23 1.92 -4.72
CA VAL A 426 -1.17 0.55 -5.22
C VAL A 426 -2.53 -0.13 -5.11
N GLY A 427 -3.05 -0.67 -6.22
CA GLY A 427 -4.36 -1.33 -6.28
C GLY A 427 -5.53 -0.48 -5.80
N GLY A 428 -5.35 0.86 -5.77
CA GLY A 428 -6.42 1.79 -5.45
C GLY A 428 -7.56 1.66 -6.46
N GLN A 429 -8.79 1.82 -5.98
CA GLN A 429 -9.99 1.65 -6.81
C GLN A 429 -11.14 2.51 -6.35
N TYR A 430 -12.05 2.75 -7.26
CA TYR A 430 -13.41 3.16 -6.96
C TYR A 430 -14.34 2.32 -7.85
N GLU A 431 -15.06 1.40 -7.24
CA GLU A 431 -15.93 0.49 -7.97
C GLU A 431 -17.02 1.22 -8.76
N PRO A 432 -17.56 0.60 -9.84
CA PRO A 432 -18.67 1.16 -10.59
C PRO A 432 -19.83 1.58 -9.68
N HIS A 433 -20.25 2.82 -9.80
CA HIS A 433 -21.29 3.40 -8.98
C HIS A 433 -22.07 4.46 -9.77
N PHE A 434 -23.21 4.87 -9.23
CA PHE A 434 -23.95 6.02 -9.75
C PHE A 434 -23.53 7.29 -9.02
N ASP A 435 -23.16 8.31 -9.75
CA ASP A 435 -22.84 9.62 -9.18
C ASP A 435 -24.08 10.37 -8.67
N PHE A 436 -25.21 10.16 -9.32
CA PHE A 436 -26.46 10.76 -8.89
C PHE A 436 -27.20 9.89 -7.87
N SER A 437 -27.92 10.55 -6.95
CA SER A 437 -28.78 9.84 -6.00
C SER A 437 -30.02 9.30 -6.70
N ARG A 438 -30.30 8.00 -6.50
CA ARG A 438 -31.52 7.32 -6.97
C ARG A 438 -32.66 7.30 -5.92
N ARG A 439 -32.43 7.97 -4.77
CA ARG A 439 -33.39 8.00 -3.66
C ARG A 439 -34.24 9.27 -3.71
N PRO A 440 -35.56 9.20 -3.97
CA PRO A 440 -36.40 10.39 -4.10
C PRO A 440 -36.48 11.26 -2.82
N ASN A 441 -36.20 10.66 -1.66
CA ASN A 441 -36.30 11.29 -0.34
C ASN A 441 -34.93 11.59 0.29
N ASP A 442 -33.87 11.63 -0.49
CA ASP A 442 -32.55 12.05 0.02
C ASP A 442 -32.62 13.51 0.46
N SER A 443 -32.25 13.78 1.72
CA SER A 443 -32.31 15.13 2.29
C SER A 443 -31.39 16.11 1.56
N ASN A 444 -30.29 15.63 1.01
CA ASN A 444 -29.32 16.45 0.28
C ASN A 444 -29.92 16.98 -1.03
N LEU A 445 -30.81 16.22 -1.69
CA LEU A 445 -31.48 16.66 -2.92
C LEU A 445 -32.35 17.92 -2.71
N LYS A 446 -32.74 18.22 -1.49
CA LYS A 446 -33.57 19.36 -1.19
C LYS A 446 -32.77 20.66 -1.07
N VAL A 447 -31.47 20.57 -0.84
CA VAL A 447 -30.59 21.72 -0.63
C VAL A 447 -29.80 22.00 -1.91
N ASP A 448 -29.09 20.99 -2.40
CA ASP A 448 -28.08 21.15 -3.48
C ASP A 448 -28.55 20.58 -4.82
N GLY A 449 -29.70 19.90 -4.84
CA GLY A 449 -30.16 19.17 -6.05
C GLY A 449 -29.45 17.84 -6.24
N ASN A 450 -29.53 17.31 -7.45
CA ASN A 450 -28.88 16.04 -7.82
C ASN A 450 -27.77 16.30 -8.85
N ARG A 451 -26.75 15.49 -8.88
CA ARG A 451 -25.67 15.59 -9.88
C ARG A 451 -26.22 15.41 -11.29
N LEU A 452 -26.06 16.42 -12.11
CA LEU A 452 -26.50 16.45 -13.50
C LEU A 452 -25.42 15.92 -14.45
N ALA A 453 -24.16 16.25 -14.17
CA ALA A 453 -23.00 15.84 -14.95
C ALA A 453 -21.80 15.62 -14.04
N THR A 454 -20.86 14.80 -14.48
CA THR A 454 -19.56 14.60 -13.82
C THR A 454 -18.47 15.03 -14.76
N PHE A 455 -17.59 15.91 -14.30
CA PHE A 455 -16.43 16.38 -15.06
C PHE A 455 -15.16 15.82 -14.42
N LEU A 456 -14.44 14.94 -15.13
CA LEU A 456 -13.27 14.23 -14.63
C LEU A 456 -12.01 14.65 -15.37
N ASN A 457 -10.97 15.09 -14.65
CA ASN A 457 -9.66 15.40 -15.20
C ASN A 457 -8.62 14.38 -14.76
N TYR A 458 -7.87 13.81 -15.71
CA TYR A 458 -6.71 12.98 -15.44
C TYR A 458 -5.45 13.86 -15.48
N VAL A 459 -4.80 14.04 -14.33
CA VAL A 459 -3.69 15.00 -14.14
C VAL A 459 -2.33 14.36 -13.93
N SER A 460 -2.22 13.07 -14.16
CA SER A 460 -0.95 12.37 -14.26
C SER A 460 -1.06 11.29 -15.34
N THR A 461 0.04 11.06 -16.03
CA THR A 461 0.16 9.93 -16.94
C THR A 461 0.38 8.66 -16.12
N CYS A 462 -0.36 7.61 -16.41
CA CYS A 462 -0.02 6.29 -15.95
C CYS A 462 1.21 5.81 -16.71
N VAL A 463 2.21 5.31 -15.98
CA VAL A 463 3.43 4.75 -16.59
C VAL A 463 3.15 3.40 -17.27
N CYS A 464 1.98 2.81 -17.02
CA CYS A 464 1.58 1.51 -17.57
C CYS A 464 0.56 1.71 -18.69
N GLU A 465 0.85 1.20 -19.88
CA GLU A 465 -0.09 1.21 -21.02
C GLU A 465 -1.44 0.53 -20.73
N TYR A 466 -1.53 -0.27 -19.66
CA TYR A 466 -2.72 -1.04 -19.29
C TYR A 466 -3.39 -0.59 -17.98
N ALA A 467 -2.78 0.29 -17.19
CA ALA A 467 -3.42 0.79 -15.99
C ALA A 467 -4.12 2.12 -16.29
N ALA A 468 -5.38 2.06 -16.65
CA ALA A 468 -6.24 3.23 -16.89
C ALA A 468 -6.59 4.01 -15.60
N ILE A 469 -5.83 3.85 -14.53
CA ILE A 469 -6.01 4.59 -13.29
C ILE A 469 -4.88 5.61 -13.21
N SER A 470 -5.16 6.84 -13.64
CA SER A 470 -4.32 7.97 -13.30
C SER A 470 -4.24 8.09 -11.77
N PRO A 471 -3.04 8.18 -11.15
CA PRO A 471 -2.92 8.35 -9.72
C PRO A 471 -3.55 9.66 -9.20
N TYR A 472 -3.90 10.58 -10.08
CA TYR A 472 -4.67 11.79 -9.77
C TYR A 472 -5.82 11.98 -10.72
N SER A 473 -7.01 12.18 -10.20
CA SER A 473 -8.21 12.55 -10.94
C SER A 473 -8.98 13.64 -10.20
N PHE A 474 -9.65 14.51 -10.95
CA PHE A 474 -10.60 15.48 -10.41
C PHE A 474 -12.02 15.07 -10.77
N ILE A 475 -12.91 15.17 -9.80
CA ILE A 475 -14.34 15.02 -9.99
C ILE A 475 -14.99 16.34 -9.59
N LEU A 476 -15.82 16.90 -10.43
CA LEU A 476 -16.68 18.05 -10.14
C LEU A 476 -18.12 17.58 -9.99
#